data_ef94db832bef3b76afad4fd9fb0e790e
#
_entry.id   ef94db832bef3b76afad4fd9fb0e790e
#
_cell.length_a   1.000
_cell.length_b   1.000
_cell.length_c   1.000
_cell.angle_alpha   90.00
_cell.angle_beta   90.00
_cell.angle_gamma   90.00
#
_symmetry.space_group_name_H-M   'P 1'
#
loop_
_entity.id
_entity.type
_entity.pdbx_description
1 polymer ?
#
loop_
_entity_poly.entity_id
_entity_poly.type
_entity_poly.pdbx_seq_one_letter_code
_entity_poly.pdbx_strand_id
1 'polypeptide(L)'
;MEVVFPNIPLYQGWGAPLRLESDVKDLELVQGTVPCELKGTLYRCGPDRQYPPMTRDDIFIDGEGMAHMFRFTDGAADYRSRWIRTERFQLQEKAHRSLFGRYRNRYTDDSSVAGKSSGTANTNIVWHAGKLLALKEDSLPIEIDPDTLATLGVFDYQGAIDAVSLTAHPKLDLQHNELLTFSYQARGEGTTDFVFYVIDANGKVVHRMKFDMPYPGMVHDFAVTDTHVIVPFFPLITDVQVLKLGGPFYQWHPDGSSFYAIFPRRGNTGDIRWFRGAAVSARHTMNAHNEGAKVHLDLCLYQGNCFEFFPSYDGSPFRPSAPQLARLTFDLADEYPGYRRATLLESVAAEMPKCDDRYLGKPYRYGYMICRTENTAAAEERSCAIGRYDLLKHKLSTWSPGANCGVHEPVFVPRRPEAAEGDGYLLVLVNRVAQNRSDLVILDAQYVEEGPIATLKLPIRVRTTFHGMWVPEDVLRGGRYSF
;
A
#
# COMPACT_ATOMS: atom_id res chain seq x y z
N MET A 1 -3.87 -10.39 32.92
CA MET A 1 -5.30 -10.21 32.57
C MET A 1 -5.52 -10.74 31.17
N GLU A 2 -6.57 -11.53 30.97
CA GLU A 2 -6.97 -11.96 29.64
C GLU A 2 -7.41 -10.75 28.82
N VAL A 3 -6.91 -10.64 27.58
CA VAL A 3 -7.24 -9.51 26.70
C VAL A 3 -8.47 -9.91 25.89
N VAL A 4 -9.61 -9.30 26.19
CA VAL A 4 -10.90 -9.60 25.54
C VAL A 4 -11.25 -8.51 24.54
N PHE A 5 -11.39 -8.88 23.27
CA PHE A 5 -11.81 -7.99 22.18
C PHE A 5 -13.34 -7.90 22.08
N PRO A 6 -13.90 -6.80 21.57
CA PRO A 6 -15.33 -6.67 21.33
C PRO A 6 -15.86 -7.77 20.40
N ASN A 7 -17.09 -8.24 20.70
CA ASN A 7 -17.76 -9.25 19.85
C ASN A 7 -18.41 -8.56 18.63
N ILE A 8 -17.58 -8.13 17.68
CA ILE A 8 -18.00 -7.54 16.41
C ILE A 8 -17.24 -8.21 15.24
N PRO A 9 -17.75 -8.19 14.01
CA PRO A 9 -17.14 -8.88 12.86
C PRO A 9 -15.66 -8.55 12.65
N LEU A 10 -15.24 -7.31 12.95
CA LEU A 10 -13.85 -6.85 12.82
C LEU A 10 -12.87 -7.68 13.68
N TYR A 11 -13.32 -8.25 14.79
CA TYR A 11 -12.49 -8.99 15.77
C TYR A 11 -12.92 -10.45 15.96
N GLN A 12 -13.77 -10.97 15.08
CA GLN A 12 -14.25 -12.34 15.13
C GLN A 12 -13.75 -13.17 13.94
N GLY A 13 -13.71 -14.47 14.11
CA GLY A 13 -13.32 -15.40 13.06
C GLY A 13 -11.96 -15.04 12.45
N TRP A 14 -11.90 -14.87 11.14
CA TRP A 14 -10.67 -14.50 10.44
C TRP A 14 -10.17 -13.09 10.82
N GLY A 15 -11.05 -12.17 11.18
CA GLY A 15 -10.72 -10.82 11.64
C GLY A 15 -10.11 -10.77 13.05
N ALA A 16 -10.21 -11.83 13.84
CA ALA A 16 -9.67 -11.85 15.21
C ALA A 16 -8.17 -11.53 15.22
N PRO A 17 -7.69 -10.65 16.14
CA PRO A 17 -6.28 -10.36 16.28
C PRO A 17 -5.48 -11.62 16.53
N LEU A 18 -4.34 -11.76 15.86
CA LEU A 18 -3.46 -12.92 16.04
C LEU A 18 -2.50 -12.74 17.21
N ARG A 19 -1.86 -11.57 17.27
CA ARG A 19 -0.96 -11.15 18.34
C ARG A 19 0.24 -12.10 18.56
N LEU A 20 0.70 -12.77 17.50
CA LEU A 20 1.76 -13.77 17.54
C LEU A 20 2.93 -13.34 16.66
N GLU A 21 4.14 -13.41 17.22
CA GLU A 21 5.38 -13.42 16.46
C GLU A 21 5.77 -14.85 16.13
N SER A 22 6.45 -15.07 15.02
CA SER A 22 6.86 -16.40 14.55
C SER A 22 8.27 -16.39 14.00
N ASP A 23 8.94 -17.54 14.07
CA ASP A 23 10.26 -17.76 13.49
C ASP A 23 10.34 -19.23 13.07
N VAL A 24 10.29 -19.51 11.78
CA VAL A 24 10.30 -20.87 11.25
C VAL A 24 11.31 -20.95 10.13
N LYS A 25 12.17 -21.95 10.21
CA LYS A 25 13.10 -22.33 9.17
C LYS A 25 12.45 -23.36 8.27
N ASP A 26 12.70 -23.26 6.97
CA ASP A 26 12.28 -24.21 5.96
C ASP A 26 10.77 -24.52 6.02
N LEU A 27 9.96 -23.58 5.51
CA LEU A 27 8.50 -23.73 5.44
C LEU A 27 8.10 -25.02 4.74
N GLU A 28 7.07 -25.71 5.27
CA GLU A 28 6.50 -26.92 4.70
C GLU A 28 6.04 -26.69 3.24
N LEU A 29 6.68 -27.38 2.30
CA LEU A 29 6.27 -27.41 0.89
C LEU A 29 5.09 -28.35 0.73
N VAL A 30 3.90 -27.79 0.46
CA VAL A 30 2.66 -28.56 0.28
C VAL A 30 2.48 -29.04 -1.15
N GLN A 31 2.98 -28.27 -2.12
CA GLN A 31 2.80 -28.53 -3.55
C GLN A 31 3.95 -27.96 -4.36
N GLY A 32 4.36 -28.66 -5.41
CA GLY A 32 5.27 -28.17 -6.45
C GLY A 32 6.73 -28.11 -6.03
N THR A 33 7.48 -27.16 -6.57
CA THR A 33 8.91 -26.95 -6.30
C THR A 33 9.19 -25.45 -6.24
N VAL A 34 9.86 -24.99 -5.20
CA VAL A 34 10.32 -23.60 -5.09
C VAL A 34 11.44 -23.37 -6.10
N PRO A 35 11.34 -22.38 -7.00
CA PRO A 35 12.40 -22.06 -7.94
C PRO A 35 13.71 -21.70 -7.23
N CYS A 36 14.82 -22.36 -7.59
CA CYS A 36 16.13 -22.14 -6.95
C CYS A 36 16.77 -20.80 -7.32
N GLU A 37 16.30 -20.15 -8.38
CA GLU A 37 16.69 -18.79 -8.76
C GLU A 37 16.05 -17.70 -7.91
N LEU A 38 15.00 -18.00 -7.13
CA LEU A 38 14.49 -17.09 -6.12
C LEU A 38 15.50 -16.98 -4.98
N LYS A 39 16.32 -15.94 -5.02
CA LYS A 39 17.33 -15.62 -4.00
C LYS A 39 17.12 -14.19 -3.51
N GLY A 40 16.58 -14.05 -2.30
CA GLY A 40 16.21 -12.77 -1.72
C GLY A 40 15.11 -12.88 -0.70
N THR A 41 14.47 -11.76 -0.40
CA THR A 41 13.50 -11.69 0.67
C THR A 41 12.26 -10.90 0.24
N LEU A 42 11.08 -11.49 0.43
CA LEU A 42 9.80 -10.78 0.39
C LEU A 42 9.51 -10.23 1.79
N TYR A 43 9.38 -8.91 1.89
CA TYR A 43 8.90 -8.23 3.08
C TYR A 43 7.49 -7.74 2.87
N ARG A 44 6.64 -7.86 3.91
CA ARG A 44 5.28 -7.34 3.91
C ARG A 44 4.91 -6.83 5.29
N CYS A 45 3.91 -5.94 5.38
CA CYS A 45 3.30 -5.65 6.67
C CYS A 45 1.78 -5.49 6.56
N GLY A 46 1.14 -5.54 7.70
CA GLY A 46 -0.29 -5.32 7.85
C GLY A 46 -0.65 -5.00 9.29
N PRO A 47 -1.90 -4.61 9.52
CA PRO A 47 -2.37 -4.27 10.86
C PRO A 47 -2.70 -5.53 11.67
N ASP A 48 -2.28 -5.54 12.93
CA ASP A 48 -2.85 -6.40 13.96
C ASP A 48 -3.06 -5.60 15.24
N ARG A 49 -4.08 -5.91 16.03
CA ARG A 49 -4.37 -5.17 17.26
C ARG A 49 -3.67 -5.79 18.45
N GLN A 50 -2.86 -4.96 19.15
CA GLN A 50 -2.20 -5.36 20.38
C GLN A 50 -3.20 -5.45 21.54
N TYR A 51 -4.10 -4.46 21.68
CA TYR A 51 -5.13 -4.37 22.71
C TYR A 51 -6.49 -3.98 22.11
N PRO A 52 -7.61 -4.28 22.80
CA PRO A 52 -8.94 -3.85 22.38
C PRO A 52 -9.00 -2.32 22.20
N PRO A 53 -9.74 -1.82 21.20
CA PRO A 53 -9.82 -0.38 20.93
C PRO A 53 -10.53 0.36 22.06
N MET A 54 -10.21 1.65 22.20
CA MET A 54 -10.88 2.54 23.17
C MET A 54 -12.32 2.90 22.72
N THR A 55 -12.57 2.88 21.42
CA THR A 55 -13.85 3.28 20.82
C THR A 55 -14.51 2.11 20.11
N ARG A 56 -15.85 2.15 19.94
CA ARG A 56 -16.60 1.09 19.27
C ARG A 56 -16.53 1.15 17.74
N ASP A 57 -16.15 2.29 17.21
CA ASP A 57 -16.06 2.59 15.79
C ASP A 57 -14.63 2.48 15.24
N ASP A 58 -13.88 1.55 15.80
CA ASP A 58 -12.55 1.21 15.31
C ASP A 58 -12.59 0.68 13.88
N ILE A 59 -11.51 0.93 13.15
CA ILE A 59 -11.37 0.53 11.76
C ILE A 59 -10.18 -0.41 11.57
N PHE A 60 -10.30 -1.28 10.57
CA PHE A 60 -9.30 -2.32 10.29
C PHE A 60 -7.87 -1.77 10.14
N ILE A 61 -7.72 -0.60 9.51
CA ILE A 61 -6.42 -0.01 9.19
C ILE A 61 -5.72 0.63 10.39
N ASP A 62 -6.32 0.67 11.58
CA ASP A 62 -5.75 1.31 12.78
C ASP A 62 -5.03 0.31 13.73
N GLY A 63 -4.83 -0.93 13.33
CA GLY A 63 -4.02 -1.89 14.08
C GLY A 63 -2.53 -1.55 14.07
N GLU A 64 -1.79 -2.03 15.08
CA GLU A 64 -0.33 -1.93 15.14
C GLU A 64 0.33 -2.71 14.00
N GLY A 65 1.52 -2.28 13.56
CA GLY A 65 2.23 -2.92 12.45
C GLY A 65 2.79 -4.28 12.84
N MET A 66 2.49 -5.29 12.01
CA MET A 66 3.12 -6.60 12.03
C MET A 66 3.90 -6.79 10.73
N ALA A 67 5.22 -6.87 10.84
CA ALA A 67 6.11 -7.16 9.71
C ALA A 67 6.22 -8.67 9.49
N HIS A 68 6.26 -9.08 8.22
CA HIS A 68 6.45 -10.45 7.78
C HIS A 68 7.61 -10.51 6.78
N MET A 69 8.45 -11.52 6.92
CA MET A 69 9.61 -11.79 6.08
C MET A 69 9.56 -13.22 5.56
N PHE A 70 9.74 -13.39 4.27
CA PHE A 70 9.92 -14.68 3.61
C PHE A 70 11.27 -14.66 2.90
N ARG A 71 12.25 -15.36 3.44
CA ARG A 71 13.61 -15.41 2.89
C ARG A 71 13.81 -16.68 2.11
N PHE A 72 14.12 -16.53 0.83
CA PHE A 72 14.36 -17.62 -0.10
C PHE A 72 15.85 -17.91 -0.26
N THR A 73 16.20 -19.18 -0.13
CA THR A 73 17.58 -19.67 -0.30
C THR A 73 17.52 -21.10 -0.83
N ASP A 74 18.17 -21.36 -1.97
CA ASP A 74 18.39 -22.68 -2.54
C ASP A 74 17.14 -23.59 -2.62
N GLY A 75 16.00 -23.03 -3.05
CA GLY A 75 14.76 -23.78 -3.21
C GLY A 75 13.94 -23.99 -1.91
N ALA A 76 14.31 -23.33 -0.83
CA ALA A 76 13.57 -23.29 0.43
C ALA A 76 13.20 -21.86 0.82
N ALA A 77 12.28 -21.69 1.77
CA ALA A 77 11.92 -20.39 2.30
C ALA A 77 11.75 -20.42 3.82
N ASP A 78 12.42 -19.50 4.50
CA ASP A 78 12.22 -19.22 5.92
C ASP A 78 11.11 -18.19 6.12
N TYR A 79 10.41 -18.24 7.24
CA TYR A 79 9.38 -17.26 7.61
C TYR A 79 9.67 -16.66 8.97
N ARG A 80 9.49 -15.33 9.07
CA ARG A 80 9.54 -14.60 10.33
C ARG A 80 8.47 -13.52 10.38
N SER A 81 7.86 -13.33 11.55
CA SER A 81 7.00 -12.17 11.81
C SER A 81 7.34 -11.50 13.15
N ARG A 82 7.30 -10.17 13.18
CA ARG A 82 7.57 -9.35 14.36
C ARG A 82 6.68 -8.13 14.40
N TRP A 83 6.29 -7.74 15.61
CA TRP A 83 5.70 -6.44 15.83
C TRP A 83 6.67 -5.32 15.47
N ILE A 84 6.16 -4.29 14.81
CA ILE A 84 6.88 -3.03 14.65
C ILE A 84 6.60 -2.22 15.90
N ARG A 85 7.60 -2.13 16.78
CA ARG A 85 7.49 -1.55 18.13
C ARG A 85 7.62 -0.02 18.07
N THR A 86 6.61 0.65 17.48
CA THR A 86 6.49 2.11 17.42
C THR A 86 6.35 2.72 18.81
N GLU A 87 6.42 4.07 18.95
CA GLU A 87 6.15 4.75 20.22
C GLU A 87 4.76 4.38 20.75
N ARG A 88 3.74 4.36 19.88
CA ARG A 88 2.38 3.90 20.20
C ARG A 88 2.38 2.49 20.78
N PHE A 89 3.00 1.55 20.09
CA PHE A 89 3.08 0.15 20.54
C PHE A 89 3.67 0.05 21.95
N GLN A 90 4.82 0.70 22.20
CA GLN A 90 5.54 0.63 23.48
C GLN A 90 4.74 1.26 24.64
N LEU A 91 4.06 2.39 24.39
CA LEU A 91 3.22 3.05 25.38
C LEU A 91 2.03 2.16 25.78
N GLN A 92 1.37 1.55 24.81
CA GLN A 92 0.25 0.64 25.05
C GLN A 92 0.69 -0.67 25.72
N GLU A 93 1.86 -1.21 25.34
CA GLU A 93 2.46 -2.38 25.99
C GLU A 93 2.70 -2.11 27.48
N LYS A 94 3.28 -0.96 27.80
CA LYS A 94 3.51 -0.54 29.20
C LYS A 94 2.21 -0.33 29.98
N ALA A 95 1.18 0.19 29.33
CA ALA A 95 -0.11 0.46 29.95
C ALA A 95 -1.03 -0.78 30.03
N HIS A 96 -0.69 -1.85 29.30
CA HIS A 96 -1.52 -3.05 29.12
C HIS A 96 -2.94 -2.77 28.60
N ARG A 97 -3.11 -1.71 27.81
CA ARG A 97 -4.37 -1.28 27.20
C ARG A 97 -4.12 -0.32 26.05
N SER A 98 -5.15 -0.13 25.19
CA SER A 98 -5.13 0.95 24.21
C SER A 98 -5.12 2.33 24.88
N LEU A 99 -4.37 3.27 24.31
CA LEU A 99 -4.22 4.64 24.76
C LEU A 99 -4.61 5.66 23.66
N PHE A 100 -4.64 5.21 22.41
CA PHE A 100 -5.01 6.04 21.28
C PHE A 100 -6.46 5.72 20.88
N GLY A 101 -7.24 6.78 20.69
CA GLY A 101 -8.67 6.71 20.49
C GLY A 101 -9.07 6.41 19.04
N ARG A 102 -9.90 7.26 18.47
CA ARG A 102 -10.34 7.14 17.08
C ARG A 102 -9.19 7.38 16.09
N TYR A 103 -9.18 6.65 15.00
CA TYR A 103 -8.17 6.73 13.94
C TYR A 103 -7.71 8.16 13.67
N ARG A 104 -6.42 8.45 13.89
CA ARG A 104 -5.77 9.76 13.70
C ARG A 104 -6.41 10.94 14.43
N ASN A 105 -7.33 10.74 15.37
CA ASN A 105 -7.98 11.82 16.09
C ASN A 105 -7.43 11.94 17.53
N ARG A 106 -6.38 12.75 17.68
CA ARG A 106 -5.71 13.00 18.97
C ARG A 106 -6.62 13.57 20.07
N TYR A 107 -7.77 14.15 19.71
CA TYR A 107 -8.73 14.69 20.68
C TYR A 107 -9.54 13.60 21.39
N THR A 108 -9.40 12.36 20.94
CA THR A 108 -10.01 11.18 21.55
C THR A 108 -9.01 10.27 22.28
N ASP A 109 -7.73 10.64 22.27
CA ASP A 109 -6.66 9.89 22.93
C ASP A 109 -6.72 10.03 24.45
N ASP A 110 -6.13 9.06 25.17
CA ASP A 110 -5.87 9.16 26.59
C ASP A 110 -4.91 10.33 26.85
N SER A 111 -5.20 11.14 27.88
CA SER A 111 -4.40 12.32 28.20
C SER A 111 -2.91 12.01 28.48
N SER A 112 -2.60 10.79 28.90
CA SER A 112 -1.22 10.35 29.18
C SER A 112 -0.34 10.27 27.92
N VAL A 113 -0.94 10.26 26.72
CA VAL A 113 -0.20 10.22 25.44
C VAL A 113 -0.27 11.53 24.66
N ALA A 114 -0.63 12.63 25.32
CA ALA A 114 -0.66 13.95 24.68
C ALA A 114 0.71 14.28 24.07
N GLY A 115 0.72 14.63 22.78
CA GLY A 115 1.94 14.96 22.02
C GLY A 115 2.79 13.75 21.60
N LYS A 116 2.32 12.52 21.83
CA LYS A 116 2.97 11.29 21.37
C LYS A 116 2.55 10.92 19.97
N SER A 117 3.40 10.15 19.27
CA SER A 117 3.08 9.63 17.96
C SER A 117 2.05 8.50 18.04
N SER A 118 0.97 8.62 17.25
CA SER A 118 -0.03 7.55 17.07
C SER A 118 0.31 6.60 15.92
N GLY A 119 1.46 6.78 15.26
CA GLY A 119 1.88 6.02 14.08
C GLY A 119 2.00 4.52 14.35
N THR A 120 1.49 3.72 13.43
CA THR A 120 1.44 2.25 13.55
C THR A 120 2.41 1.52 12.60
N ALA A 121 2.96 2.20 11.58
CA ALA A 121 3.88 1.63 10.58
C ALA A 121 3.39 0.31 9.95
N ASN A 122 2.09 0.22 9.64
CA ASN A 122 1.41 -1.03 9.29
C ASN A 122 1.10 -1.19 7.80
N THR A 123 1.47 -0.22 6.95
CA THR A 123 0.92 -0.16 5.60
C THR A 123 1.88 -0.72 4.55
N ASN A 124 3.16 -0.39 4.59
CA ASN A 124 4.13 -0.82 3.59
C ASN A 124 5.51 -1.05 4.21
N ILE A 125 6.34 -1.85 3.52
CA ILE A 125 7.76 -2.00 3.82
C ILE A 125 8.54 -1.74 2.54
N VAL A 126 9.56 -0.88 2.62
CA VAL A 126 10.44 -0.56 1.48
C VAL A 126 11.91 -0.66 1.87
N TRP A 127 12.74 -1.07 0.92
CA TRP A 127 14.19 -1.06 1.02
C TRP A 127 14.75 0.13 0.27
N HIS A 128 15.43 1.01 0.98
CA HIS A 128 16.07 2.17 0.36
C HIS A 128 17.31 2.60 1.17
N ALA A 129 18.36 3.02 0.47
CA ALA A 129 19.61 3.52 1.08
C ALA A 129 20.22 2.56 2.12
N GLY A 130 20.16 1.24 1.87
CA GLY A 130 20.67 0.21 2.79
C GLY A 130 19.82 0.01 4.04
N LYS A 131 18.56 0.47 4.05
CA LYS A 131 17.64 0.42 5.18
C LYS A 131 16.31 -0.19 4.81
N LEU A 132 15.76 -0.99 5.72
CA LEU A 132 14.40 -1.50 5.63
C LEU A 132 13.48 -0.60 6.45
N LEU A 133 12.50 0.02 5.78
CA LEU A 133 11.63 1.04 6.35
C LEU A 133 10.18 0.57 6.34
N ALA A 134 9.56 0.54 7.52
CA ALA A 134 8.12 0.31 7.67
C ALA A 134 7.38 1.64 7.69
N LEU A 135 6.32 1.75 6.90
CA LEU A 135 5.67 3.00 6.54
C LEU A 135 4.19 3.01 6.91
N LYS A 136 3.72 4.20 7.27
CA LYS A 136 2.33 4.62 7.27
C LYS A 136 2.25 6.12 7.04
N GLU A 137 1.26 6.57 6.30
CA GLU A 137 1.09 7.95 5.84
C GLU A 137 0.86 9.00 6.96
N ASP A 138 0.71 8.58 8.21
CA ASP A 138 0.45 9.42 9.37
C ASP A 138 1.67 9.65 10.29
N SER A 139 2.82 9.09 9.94
CA SER A 139 4.03 9.18 10.74
C SER A 139 5.29 9.13 9.88
N LEU A 140 6.43 9.40 10.49
CA LEU A 140 7.73 9.16 9.86
C LEU A 140 8.00 7.65 9.77
N PRO A 141 8.82 7.20 8.80
CA PRO A 141 9.22 5.81 8.67
C PRO A 141 9.83 5.22 9.95
N ILE A 142 9.62 3.94 10.16
CA ILE A 142 10.30 3.18 11.20
C ILE A 142 11.33 2.26 10.55
N GLU A 143 12.60 2.43 10.91
CA GLU A 143 13.67 1.53 10.49
C GLU A 143 13.55 0.21 11.25
N ILE A 144 13.61 -0.90 10.52
CA ILE A 144 13.65 -2.26 11.07
C ILE A 144 14.84 -3.02 10.51
N ASP A 145 15.38 -3.93 11.30
CA ASP A 145 16.51 -4.76 10.90
C ASP A 145 16.07 -5.79 9.83
N PRO A 146 16.74 -5.88 8.67
CA PRO A 146 16.29 -6.72 7.55
C PRO A 146 16.43 -8.23 7.82
N ASP A 147 17.22 -8.65 8.78
CA ASP A 147 17.45 -10.06 9.10
C ASP A 147 16.57 -10.54 10.26
N THR A 148 16.34 -9.69 11.25
CA THR A 148 15.63 -10.05 12.48
C THR A 148 14.24 -9.44 12.59
N LEU A 149 13.92 -8.44 11.78
CA LEU A 149 12.75 -7.55 11.88
C LEU A 149 12.68 -6.76 13.20
N ALA A 150 13.78 -6.66 13.96
CA ALA A 150 13.83 -5.85 15.15
C ALA A 150 13.62 -4.37 14.80
N THR A 151 12.81 -3.67 15.58
CA THR A 151 12.59 -2.22 15.40
C THR A 151 13.82 -1.45 15.87
N LEU A 152 14.39 -0.63 15.00
CA LEU A 152 15.57 0.18 15.27
C LEU A 152 15.20 1.60 15.69
N GLY A 153 14.08 2.15 15.21
CA GLY A 153 13.57 3.45 15.60
C GLY A 153 13.00 4.28 14.45
N VAL A 154 12.67 5.52 14.74
CA VAL A 154 12.20 6.48 13.73
C VAL A 154 13.35 6.85 12.79
N PHE A 155 13.07 6.91 11.50
CA PHE A 155 14.03 7.31 10.48
C PHE A 155 13.54 8.56 9.73
N ASP A 156 14.22 9.68 9.89
CA ASP A 156 13.88 10.99 9.34
C ASP A 156 14.88 11.49 8.29
N TYR A 157 15.69 10.59 7.74
CA TYR A 157 16.77 10.92 6.82
C TYR A 157 17.74 11.98 7.40
N GLN A 158 18.15 11.78 8.66
CA GLN A 158 19.08 12.66 9.41
C GLN A 158 18.55 14.10 9.58
N GLY A 159 17.24 14.24 9.82
CA GLY A 159 16.59 15.54 9.96
C GLY A 159 16.29 16.26 8.64
N ALA A 160 16.51 15.61 7.49
CA ALA A 160 16.25 16.23 6.19
C ALA A 160 14.75 16.24 5.82
N ILE A 161 13.91 15.46 6.51
CA ILE A 161 12.46 15.50 6.36
C ILE A 161 11.88 16.49 7.34
N ASP A 162 11.41 17.63 6.83
CA ASP A 162 10.79 18.70 7.60
C ASP A 162 9.26 18.63 7.58
N ALA A 163 8.74 17.43 7.76
CA ALA A 163 7.32 17.12 7.78
C ALA A 163 6.99 16.13 8.90
N VAL A 164 5.73 16.07 9.31
CA VAL A 164 5.28 15.19 10.41
C VAL A 164 5.14 13.74 9.97
N SER A 165 5.10 13.46 8.67
CA SER A 165 4.91 12.10 8.11
C SER A 165 5.54 11.97 6.73
N LEU A 166 5.61 10.73 6.22
CA LEU A 166 5.85 10.42 4.81
C LEU A 166 4.79 9.44 4.31
N THR A 167 4.49 9.49 3.00
CA THR A 167 3.55 8.55 2.38
C THR A 167 3.96 7.10 2.60
N ALA A 168 2.98 6.21 2.70
CA ALA A 168 3.21 4.76 2.70
C ALA A 168 3.43 4.18 1.29
N HIS A 169 3.25 5.00 0.24
CA HIS A 169 3.38 4.59 -1.17
C HIS A 169 4.52 5.32 -1.90
N PRO A 170 5.76 5.37 -1.37
CA PRO A 170 6.85 5.95 -2.12
C PRO A 170 7.08 5.17 -3.41
N LYS A 171 7.64 5.83 -4.43
CA LYS A 171 8.02 5.21 -5.69
C LYS A 171 9.53 5.04 -5.73
N LEU A 172 9.98 3.79 -5.78
CA LEU A 172 11.40 3.46 -5.90
C LEU A 172 11.76 3.35 -7.37
N ASP A 173 12.46 4.36 -7.87
CA ASP A 173 13.02 4.34 -9.23
C ASP A 173 14.31 3.52 -9.22
N LEU A 174 14.19 2.26 -9.63
CA LEU A 174 15.29 1.32 -9.63
C LEU A 174 16.39 1.69 -10.64
N GLN A 175 16.04 2.40 -11.71
CA GLN A 175 17.00 2.81 -12.75
C GLN A 175 17.94 3.91 -12.24
N HIS A 176 17.41 4.88 -11.49
CA HIS A 176 18.18 5.99 -10.94
C HIS A 176 18.59 5.74 -9.47
N ASN A 177 18.10 4.63 -8.86
CA ASN A 177 18.23 4.35 -7.42
C ASN A 177 17.76 5.55 -6.57
N GLU A 178 16.61 6.12 -6.91
CA GLU A 178 15.99 7.24 -6.21
C GLU A 178 14.67 6.82 -5.59
N LEU A 179 14.39 7.32 -4.40
CA LEU A 179 13.09 7.23 -3.76
C LEU A 179 12.34 8.55 -3.96
N LEU A 180 11.21 8.49 -4.66
CA LEU A 180 10.29 9.61 -4.77
C LEU A 180 9.21 9.43 -3.70
N THR A 181 9.02 10.46 -2.88
CA THR A 181 8.12 10.37 -1.73
C THR A 181 7.49 11.74 -1.43
N PHE A 182 6.47 11.76 -0.60
CA PHE A 182 5.83 13.02 -0.20
C PHE A 182 5.27 12.96 1.21
N SER A 183 4.95 14.13 1.75
CA SER A 183 4.10 14.34 2.91
C SER A 183 2.93 15.23 2.52
N TYR A 184 1.74 14.89 2.97
CA TYR A 184 0.55 15.75 2.87
C TYR A 184 0.07 16.08 4.28
N GLN A 185 -0.64 17.22 4.45
CA GLN A 185 -0.87 17.81 5.76
C GLN A 185 0.46 17.89 6.55
N ALA A 186 1.52 18.32 5.86
CA ALA A 186 2.91 18.15 6.27
C ALA A 186 3.28 18.91 7.56
N ARG A 187 2.48 19.90 7.96
CA ARG A 187 2.62 20.66 9.21
C ARG A 187 1.62 20.25 10.28
N GLY A 188 0.78 19.26 9.99
CA GLY A 188 -0.20 18.74 10.93
C GLY A 188 -1.61 18.67 10.37
N GLU A 189 -2.51 18.16 11.17
CA GLU A 189 -3.88 17.84 10.81
C GLU A 189 -4.65 19.06 10.29
N GLY A 190 -5.35 18.88 9.17
CA GLY A 190 -6.19 19.90 8.56
C GLY A 190 -5.41 21.02 7.85
N THR A 191 -4.10 20.87 7.63
CA THR A 191 -3.32 21.82 6.83
C THR A 191 -3.30 21.43 5.36
N THR A 192 -3.09 22.39 4.45
CA THR A 192 -2.97 22.16 3.01
C THR A 192 -1.54 21.93 2.56
N ASP A 193 -0.58 21.95 3.46
CA ASP A 193 0.83 21.80 3.13
C ASP A 193 1.13 20.44 2.49
N PHE A 194 1.70 20.45 1.29
CA PHE A 194 2.21 19.27 0.60
C PHE A 194 3.71 19.46 0.34
N VAL A 195 4.50 18.44 0.63
CA VAL A 195 5.95 18.46 0.38
C VAL A 195 6.32 17.21 -0.39
N PHE A 196 6.88 17.39 -1.57
CA PHE A 196 7.47 16.33 -2.39
C PHE A 196 8.97 16.27 -2.18
N TYR A 197 9.53 15.07 -2.15
CA TYR A 197 10.95 14.81 -2.00
C TYR A 197 11.46 13.83 -3.06
N VAL A 198 12.69 14.04 -3.52
CA VAL A 198 13.50 13.01 -4.19
C VAL A 198 14.72 12.75 -3.33
N ILE A 199 14.93 11.48 -3.02
CA ILE A 199 15.99 11.00 -2.11
C ILE A 199 16.89 10.06 -2.92
N ASP A 200 18.19 10.31 -2.93
CA ASP A 200 19.16 9.51 -3.69
C ASP A 200 19.45 8.14 -3.04
N ALA A 201 20.24 7.33 -3.73
CA ALA A 201 20.65 5.99 -3.28
C ALA A 201 21.39 5.97 -1.93
N ASN A 202 21.90 7.10 -1.46
CA ASN A 202 22.61 7.21 -0.19
C ASN A 202 21.70 7.77 0.95
N GLY A 203 20.42 8.01 0.65
CA GLY A 203 19.47 8.57 1.61
C GLY A 203 19.54 10.09 1.73
N LYS A 204 20.19 10.78 0.80
CA LYS A 204 20.25 12.24 0.79
C LYS A 204 19.06 12.82 0.03
N VAL A 205 18.34 13.77 0.63
CA VAL A 205 17.31 14.57 -0.07
C VAL A 205 18.01 15.46 -1.10
N VAL A 206 17.79 15.19 -2.37
CA VAL A 206 18.43 15.90 -3.52
C VAL A 206 17.47 16.83 -4.22
N HIS A 207 16.18 16.73 -3.95
CA HIS A 207 15.16 17.67 -4.40
C HIS A 207 14.01 17.74 -3.40
N ARG A 208 13.45 18.94 -3.23
CA ARG A 208 12.29 19.20 -2.39
C ARG A 208 11.45 20.31 -2.99
N MET A 209 10.14 20.07 -3.09
CA MET A 209 9.16 21.06 -3.54
C MET A 209 8.00 21.13 -2.56
N LYS A 210 7.56 22.34 -2.21
CA LYS A 210 6.42 22.61 -1.31
C LYS A 210 5.34 23.38 -2.07
N PHE A 211 4.09 22.98 -1.88
CA PHE A 211 2.93 23.72 -2.41
C PHE A 211 1.69 23.41 -1.57
N ASP A 212 0.62 24.18 -1.76
CA ASP A 212 -0.64 23.97 -1.09
C ASP A 212 -1.56 23.05 -1.91
N MET A 213 -2.15 22.06 -1.24
CA MET A 213 -3.20 21.23 -1.79
C MET A 213 -4.48 22.03 -2.01
N PRO A 214 -5.38 21.61 -2.92
CA PRO A 214 -6.68 22.27 -3.12
C PRO A 214 -7.58 22.29 -1.86
N TYR A 215 -7.38 21.33 -0.98
CA TYR A 215 -8.05 21.17 0.31
C TYR A 215 -7.21 20.27 1.23
N PRO A 216 -7.42 20.30 2.56
CA PRO A 216 -6.70 19.41 3.50
C PRO A 216 -7.23 17.97 3.41
N GLY A 217 -6.95 17.30 2.29
CA GLY A 217 -7.44 15.99 1.96
C GLY A 217 -6.43 14.88 2.17
N MET A 218 -6.91 13.64 2.04
CA MET A 218 -6.09 12.45 1.97
C MET A 218 -5.40 12.35 0.62
N VAL A 219 -4.10 12.09 0.63
CA VAL A 219 -3.33 11.71 -0.56
C VAL A 219 -2.70 10.35 -0.28
N HIS A 220 -3.41 9.29 -0.65
CA HIS A 220 -3.00 7.92 -0.30
C HIS A 220 -1.85 7.42 -1.17
N ASP A 221 -1.99 7.58 -2.50
CA ASP A 221 -1.00 7.13 -3.48
C ASP A 221 -0.79 8.18 -4.57
N PHE A 222 0.28 8.06 -5.33
CA PHE A 222 0.66 8.90 -6.45
C PHE A 222 1.36 8.09 -7.53
N ALA A 223 1.63 8.68 -8.67
CA ALA A 223 2.37 8.02 -9.74
C ALA A 223 3.51 8.89 -10.26
N VAL A 224 4.44 8.25 -10.94
CA VAL A 224 5.56 8.92 -11.60
C VAL A 224 5.70 8.39 -13.03
N THR A 225 6.15 9.25 -13.93
CA THR A 225 6.66 8.86 -15.24
C THR A 225 8.18 9.08 -15.26
N ASP A 226 8.86 8.78 -16.34
CA ASP A 226 10.30 9.09 -16.45
C ASP A 226 10.60 10.57 -16.20
N THR A 227 9.65 11.46 -16.46
CA THR A 227 9.87 12.92 -16.42
C THR A 227 8.98 13.66 -15.43
N HIS A 228 7.81 13.14 -15.08
CA HIS A 228 6.81 13.86 -14.29
C HIS A 228 6.37 13.07 -13.04
N VAL A 229 5.79 13.80 -12.13
CA VAL A 229 5.07 13.31 -10.94
C VAL A 229 3.59 13.65 -11.13
N ILE A 230 2.70 12.73 -10.80
CA ILE A 230 1.25 12.90 -10.83
C ILE A 230 0.71 12.67 -9.43
N VAL A 231 0.16 13.70 -8.80
CA VAL A 231 -0.46 13.62 -7.48
C VAL A 231 -1.97 13.82 -7.60
N PRO A 232 -2.76 12.76 -7.39
CA PRO A 232 -4.21 12.89 -7.36
C PRO A 232 -4.69 13.39 -5.98
N PHE A 233 -5.63 14.32 -5.97
CA PHE A 233 -6.34 14.81 -4.80
C PHE A 233 -7.81 14.46 -4.95
N PHE A 234 -8.30 13.60 -4.07
CA PHE A 234 -9.70 13.21 -4.02
C PHE A 234 -10.41 13.88 -2.84
N PRO A 235 -11.69 14.23 -2.94
CA PRO A 235 -12.37 15.03 -1.93
C PRO A 235 -12.75 14.22 -0.67
N LEU A 236 -11.74 13.64 -0.03
CA LEU A 236 -11.78 13.00 1.28
C LEU A 236 -11.04 13.91 2.26
N ILE A 237 -11.78 14.78 2.94
CA ILE A 237 -11.29 16.02 3.56
C ILE A 237 -11.27 15.91 5.08
N THR A 238 -10.27 16.53 5.70
CA THR A 238 -10.13 16.68 7.15
C THR A 238 -10.69 18.02 7.61
N ASP A 239 -11.62 18.00 8.56
CA ASP A 239 -12.12 19.20 9.26
C ASP A 239 -11.69 19.16 10.73
N VAL A 240 -10.83 20.10 11.13
CA VAL A 240 -10.32 20.20 12.49
C VAL A 240 -11.45 20.45 13.52
N GLN A 241 -12.54 21.10 13.16
CA GLN A 241 -13.66 21.30 14.07
C GLN A 241 -14.40 19.98 14.32
N VAL A 242 -14.55 19.15 13.30
CA VAL A 242 -15.10 17.79 13.44
C VAL A 242 -14.20 16.94 14.33
N LEU A 243 -12.88 17.02 14.17
CA LEU A 243 -11.92 16.30 15.02
C LEU A 243 -12.05 16.70 16.49
N LYS A 244 -12.11 18.00 16.80
CA LYS A 244 -12.26 18.52 18.17
C LYS A 244 -13.54 18.04 18.87
N LEU A 245 -14.57 17.72 18.09
CA LEU A 245 -15.82 17.15 18.59
C LEU A 245 -15.77 15.61 18.70
N GLY A 246 -14.60 14.99 18.47
CA GLY A 246 -14.42 13.53 18.50
C GLY A 246 -14.86 12.82 17.23
N GLY A 247 -15.07 13.56 16.13
CA GLY A 247 -15.52 13.03 14.84
C GLY A 247 -14.43 12.29 14.05
N PRO A 248 -14.75 11.78 12.84
CA PRO A 248 -13.84 11.06 11.99
C PRO A 248 -12.73 11.97 11.44
N PHE A 249 -11.55 11.38 11.12
CA PHE A 249 -10.44 12.15 10.56
C PHE A 249 -10.72 12.63 9.14
N TYR A 250 -11.39 11.83 8.33
CA TYR A 250 -11.80 12.20 6.96
C TYR A 250 -13.29 12.10 6.79
N GLN A 251 -13.82 13.00 5.96
CA GLN A 251 -15.18 12.93 5.44
C GLN A 251 -15.16 13.04 3.92
N TRP A 252 -15.97 12.22 3.27
CA TRP A 252 -16.14 12.26 1.81
C TRP A 252 -17.07 13.41 1.42
N HIS A 253 -16.68 14.19 0.40
CA HIS A 253 -17.45 15.29 -0.16
C HIS A 253 -17.95 14.93 -1.57
N PRO A 254 -19.16 14.39 -1.73
CA PRO A 254 -19.67 13.91 -3.00
C PRO A 254 -19.88 15.01 -4.06
N ASP A 255 -20.10 16.25 -3.63
CA ASP A 255 -20.24 17.44 -4.44
C ASP A 255 -18.91 18.18 -4.72
N GLY A 256 -17.81 17.63 -4.20
CA GLY A 256 -16.47 18.15 -4.40
C GLY A 256 -15.93 17.90 -5.80
N SER A 257 -14.65 18.21 -6.00
CA SER A 257 -13.93 17.92 -7.25
C SER A 257 -12.65 17.18 -6.95
N SER A 258 -12.28 16.26 -7.84
CA SER A 258 -10.95 15.69 -7.86
C SER A 258 -10.00 16.61 -8.62
N PHE A 259 -8.77 16.73 -8.12
CA PHE A 259 -7.70 17.48 -8.77
C PHE A 259 -6.49 16.59 -9.01
N TYR A 260 -5.69 16.95 -9.99
CA TYR A 260 -4.44 16.26 -10.29
C TYR A 260 -3.36 17.32 -10.51
N ALA A 261 -2.32 17.30 -9.68
CA ALA A 261 -1.11 18.09 -9.90
C ALA A 261 -0.11 17.28 -10.70
N ILE A 262 0.31 17.80 -11.86
CA ILE A 262 1.33 17.17 -12.70
C ILE A 262 2.50 18.15 -12.84
N PHE A 263 3.70 17.72 -12.49
CA PHE A 263 4.90 18.55 -12.50
C PHE A 263 6.16 17.74 -12.82
N PRO A 264 7.21 18.34 -13.37
CA PRO A 264 8.49 17.67 -13.61
C PRO A 264 9.11 17.14 -12.31
N ARG A 265 9.74 15.96 -12.33
CA ARG A 265 10.36 15.34 -11.14
C ARG A 265 11.31 16.26 -10.37
N ARG A 266 11.94 17.20 -11.07
CA ARG A 266 12.88 18.22 -10.51
C ARG A 266 12.37 19.63 -10.74
N GLY A 267 11.05 19.78 -10.91
CA GLY A 267 10.42 21.08 -11.16
C GLY A 267 10.26 21.92 -9.90
N ASN A 268 9.67 23.09 -10.08
CA ASN A 268 9.28 24.01 -9.02
C ASN A 268 7.76 24.24 -9.04
N THR A 269 7.24 25.01 -8.10
CA THR A 269 5.79 25.25 -7.98
C THR A 269 5.17 25.94 -9.19
N GLY A 270 5.94 26.72 -9.94
CA GLY A 270 5.49 27.37 -11.18
C GLY A 270 5.29 26.41 -12.35
N ASP A 271 5.86 25.19 -12.25
CA ASP A 271 5.76 24.18 -13.30
C ASP A 271 4.53 23.25 -13.10
N ILE A 272 3.75 23.42 -12.02
CA ILE A 272 2.60 22.58 -11.74
C ILE A 272 1.48 22.86 -12.73
N ARG A 273 1.07 21.81 -13.47
CA ARG A 273 -0.14 21.80 -14.29
C ARG A 273 -1.26 21.15 -13.46
N TRP A 274 -2.32 21.92 -13.24
CA TRP A 274 -3.50 21.44 -12.50
C TRP A 274 -4.59 20.99 -13.44
N PHE A 275 -5.12 19.78 -13.18
CA PHE A 275 -6.27 19.23 -13.87
C PHE A 275 -7.39 19.00 -12.89
N ARG A 276 -8.66 19.13 -13.34
CA ARG A 276 -9.84 19.01 -12.51
C ARG A 276 -10.85 18.05 -13.13
N GLY A 277 -11.56 17.30 -12.29
CA GLY A 277 -12.64 16.40 -12.69
C GLY A 277 -13.72 16.24 -11.62
N ALA A 278 -14.70 15.38 -11.91
CA ALA A 278 -15.76 15.03 -10.97
C ALA A 278 -15.19 14.36 -9.70
N ALA A 279 -15.98 14.33 -8.64
CA ALA A 279 -15.67 13.62 -7.40
C ALA A 279 -15.59 12.11 -7.67
N VAL A 280 -14.36 11.61 -7.74
CA VAL A 280 -14.01 10.20 -7.82
C VAL A 280 -12.93 9.92 -6.79
N SER A 281 -12.61 8.64 -6.55
CA SER A 281 -11.48 8.28 -5.71
C SER A 281 -10.72 7.06 -6.26
N ALA A 282 -9.50 6.88 -5.78
CA ALA A 282 -8.72 5.67 -5.99
C ALA A 282 -7.91 5.39 -4.73
N ARG A 283 -7.67 4.11 -4.44
CA ARG A 283 -6.71 3.74 -3.40
C ARG A 283 -5.32 3.65 -4.01
N HIS A 284 -5.17 2.93 -5.12
CA HIS A 284 -3.86 2.57 -5.65
C HIS A 284 -3.72 2.89 -7.14
N THR A 285 -2.52 3.32 -7.51
CA THR A 285 -2.08 3.49 -8.90
C THR A 285 -1.33 2.24 -9.36
N MET A 286 -1.47 1.86 -10.63
CA MET A 286 -0.72 0.76 -11.21
C MET A 286 0.62 1.24 -11.76
N ASN A 287 0.59 2.22 -12.64
CA ASN A 287 1.77 2.86 -13.22
C ASN A 287 1.37 4.15 -13.96
N ALA A 288 2.34 4.90 -14.42
CA ALA A 288 2.13 6.01 -15.33
C ALA A 288 3.25 6.09 -16.37
N HIS A 289 2.99 6.71 -17.52
CA HIS A 289 4.01 6.91 -18.55
C HIS A 289 3.69 8.12 -19.42
N ASN A 290 4.70 8.62 -20.15
CA ASN A 290 4.53 9.67 -21.14
C ASN A 290 4.34 9.09 -22.55
N GLU A 291 3.51 9.78 -23.35
CA GLU A 291 3.43 9.64 -24.81
C GLU A 291 3.47 11.05 -25.41
N GLY A 292 4.64 11.54 -25.77
CA GLY A 292 4.84 12.93 -26.15
C GLY A 292 4.45 13.89 -25.03
N ALA A 293 3.55 14.83 -25.30
CA ALA A 293 3.02 15.76 -24.31
C ALA A 293 1.93 15.15 -23.41
N LYS A 294 1.49 13.91 -23.70
CA LYS A 294 0.46 13.26 -22.91
C LYS A 294 1.07 12.46 -21.76
N VAL A 295 0.39 12.52 -20.62
CA VAL A 295 0.67 11.70 -19.45
C VAL A 295 -0.49 10.74 -19.26
N HIS A 296 -0.19 9.45 -19.18
CA HIS A 296 -1.13 8.38 -18.90
C HIS A 296 -0.95 7.90 -17.48
N LEU A 297 -2.04 7.83 -16.71
CA LEU A 297 -2.08 7.30 -15.35
C LEU A 297 -3.06 6.12 -15.30
N ASP A 298 -2.56 4.95 -14.96
CA ASP A 298 -3.38 3.75 -14.75
C ASP A 298 -3.60 3.51 -13.25
N LEU A 299 -4.87 3.36 -12.86
CA LEU A 299 -5.26 3.27 -11.45
C LEU A 299 -6.56 2.47 -11.28
N CYS A 300 -6.82 2.01 -10.05
CA CYS A 300 -8.09 1.40 -9.67
C CYS A 300 -9.06 2.48 -9.22
N LEU A 301 -9.95 2.92 -10.12
CA LEU A 301 -10.83 4.08 -9.95
C LEU A 301 -12.21 3.68 -9.41
N TYR A 302 -12.67 4.36 -8.36
CA TYR A 302 -14.00 4.25 -7.77
C TYR A 302 -14.89 5.41 -8.19
N GLN A 303 -16.19 5.12 -8.43
CA GLN A 303 -17.21 6.14 -8.66
C GLN A 303 -17.76 6.66 -7.32
N GLY A 304 -16.99 7.46 -6.60
CA GLY A 304 -17.33 7.96 -5.27
C GLY A 304 -16.30 7.60 -4.22
N ASN A 305 -16.73 7.45 -2.97
CA ASN A 305 -15.87 7.12 -1.83
C ASN A 305 -15.34 5.68 -1.93
N CYS A 306 -14.01 5.51 -1.87
CA CYS A 306 -13.38 4.19 -1.85
C CYS A 306 -13.21 3.60 -0.43
N PHE A 307 -13.47 4.36 0.62
CA PHE A 307 -13.30 3.95 2.01
C PHE A 307 -14.63 3.92 2.76
N GLU A 308 -15.19 2.74 2.97
CA GLU A 308 -16.48 2.53 3.64
C GLU A 308 -16.56 3.07 5.08
N PHE A 309 -15.42 3.18 5.74
CA PHE A 309 -15.32 3.63 7.13
C PHE A 309 -15.15 5.16 7.29
N PHE A 310 -15.03 5.90 6.19
CA PHE A 310 -15.07 7.36 6.24
C PHE A 310 -16.42 7.86 5.73
N PRO A 311 -17.25 8.51 6.61
CA PRO A 311 -18.59 8.91 6.24
C PRO A 311 -18.60 10.08 5.26
N SER A 312 -19.70 10.27 4.56
CA SER A 312 -19.97 11.52 3.83
C SER A 312 -20.26 12.67 4.80
N TYR A 313 -19.78 13.88 4.44
CA TYR A 313 -20.00 15.08 5.27
C TYR A 313 -21.47 15.50 5.34
N ASP A 314 -22.26 15.19 4.31
CA ASP A 314 -23.68 15.48 4.20
C ASP A 314 -24.58 14.42 4.87
N GLY A 315 -23.98 13.42 5.52
CA GLY A 315 -24.67 12.31 6.17
C GLY A 315 -25.26 11.29 5.20
N SER A 316 -24.99 11.40 3.90
CA SER A 316 -25.44 10.39 2.93
C SER A 316 -24.82 9.02 3.22
N PRO A 317 -25.55 7.93 3.02
CA PRO A 317 -25.03 6.59 3.27
C PRO A 317 -23.92 6.22 2.30
N PHE A 318 -22.95 5.43 2.78
CA PHE A 318 -21.93 4.87 1.92
C PHE A 318 -22.56 4.04 0.79
N ARG A 319 -22.15 4.32 -0.43
CA ARG A 319 -22.55 3.56 -1.61
C ARG A 319 -21.36 2.80 -2.16
N PRO A 320 -21.32 1.46 -1.99
CA PRO A 320 -20.25 0.65 -2.56
C PRO A 320 -20.18 0.84 -4.08
N SER A 321 -18.98 1.07 -4.58
CA SER A 321 -18.70 1.01 -6.02
C SER A 321 -17.53 0.06 -6.26
N ALA A 322 -17.65 -0.78 -7.28
CA ALA A 322 -16.57 -1.67 -7.67
C ALA A 322 -15.44 -0.85 -8.32
N PRO A 323 -14.19 -0.98 -7.86
CA PRO A 323 -13.05 -0.31 -8.49
C PRO A 323 -12.79 -0.87 -9.90
N GLN A 324 -12.65 0.01 -10.87
CA GLN A 324 -12.34 -0.36 -12.25
C GLN A 324 -10.90 0.04 -12.58
N LEU A 325 -10.15 -0.87 -13.20
CA LEU A 325 -8.87 -0.48 -13.78
C LEU A 325 -9.14 0.50 -14.94
N ALA A 326 -8.67 1.73 -14.78
CA ALA A 326 -8.91 2.82 -15.72
C ALA A 326 -7.61 3.55 -16.05
N ARG A 327 -7.55 4.12 -17.24
CA ARG A 327 -6.49 5.05 -17.68
C ARG A 327 -7.04 6.47 -17.73
N LEU A 328 -6.38 7.38 -17.03
CA LEU A 328 -6.58 8.81 -17.17
C LEU A 328 -5.48 9.38 -18.07
N THR A 329 -5.86 10.15 -19.08
CA THR A 329 -4.91 10.78 -20.01
C THR A 329 -5.01 12.29 -19.88
N PHE A 330 -3.91 12.91 -19.54
CA PHE A 330 -3.72 14.34 -19.39
C PHE A 330 -2.85 14.85 -20.53
N ASP A 331 -3.29 15.91 -21.22
CA ASP A 331 -2.49 16.57 -22.24
C ASP A 331 -1.83 17.82 -21.64
N LEU A 332 -0.51 17.80 -21.50
CA LEU A 332 0.23 18.90 -20.92
C LEU A 332 0.33 20.12 -21.84
N ALA A 333 -0.01 19.96 -23.12
CA ALA A 333 -0.07 21.06 -24.08
C ALA A 333 -1.47 21.71 -24.15
N ASP A 334 -2.49 21.12 -23.54
CA ASP A 334 -3.87 21.63 -23.58
C ASP A 334 -3.99 22.90 -22.70
N GLU A 335 -4.59 23.95 -23.27
CA GLU A 335 -4.90 25.19 -22.54
C GLU A 335 -6.10 25.01 -21.58
N TYR A 336 -6.95 24.00 -21.84
CA TYR A 336 -8.13 23.67 -21.01
C TYR A 336 -7.85 22.41 -20.19
N PRO A 337 -7.60 22.53 -18.88
CA PRO A 337 -7.09 21.47 -18.03
C PRO A 337 -8.15 20.44 -17.65
N GLY A 338 -8.56 19.61 -18.61
CA GLY A 338 -9.35 18.41 -18.43
C GLY A 338 -8.52 17.15 -18.61
N TYR A 339 -9.15 15.99 -18.42
CA TYR A 339 -8.54 14.70 -18.75
C TYR A 339 -9.52 13.78 -19.46
N ARG A 340 -8.99 12.84 -20.23
CA ARG A 340 -9.78 11.76 -20.82
C ARG A 340 -9.67 10.52 -19.95
N ARG A 341 -10.79 9.82 -19.79
CA ARG A 341 -10.84 8.54 -19.09
C ARG A 341 -11.15 7.41 -20.09
N ALA A 342 -10.40 6.32 -19.99
CA ALA A 342 -10.72 5.04 -20.62
C ALA A 342 -10.76 3.96 -19.55
N THR A 343 -11.81 3.14 -19.48
CA THR A 343 -11.84 1.93 -18.67
C THR A 343 -11.04 0.87 -19.39
N LEU A 344 -10.02 0.33 -18.74
CA LEU A 344 -9.14 -0.71 -19.29
C LEU A 344 -9.74 -2.10 -19.07
N LEU A 345 -10.42 -2.29 -17.94
CA LEU A 345 -11.01 -3.55 -17.52
C LEU A 345 -12.42 -3.28 -16.95
N GLU A 346 -13.46 -3.59 -17.75
CA GLU A 346 -14.85 -3.24 -17.41
C GLU A 346 -15.57 -4.34 -16.62
N SER A 347 -15.26 -5.60 -16.88
CA SER A 347 -16.05 -6.74 -16.41
C SER A 347 -15.65 -7.27 -15.03
N VAL A 348 -14.58 -6.74 -14.43
CA VAL A 348 -14.01 -7.25 -13.17
C VAL A 348 -13.57 -6.09 -12.30
N ALA A 349 -13.96 -6.14 -11.02
CA ALA A 349 -13.41 -5.23 -10.03
C ALA A 349 -11.94 -5.58 -9.76
N ALA A 350 -11.06 -4.56 -9.79
CA ALA A 350 -9.62 -4.74 -9.66
C ALA A 350 -9.06 -3.81 -8.57
N GLU A 351 -8.21 -4.34 -7.69
CA GLU A 351 -7.50 -3.61 -6.64
C GLU A 351 -6.10 -4.17 -6.38
N MET A 352 -5.31 -3.46 -5.56
CA MET A 352 -3.91 -3.79 -5.29
C MET A 352 -3.10 -3.99 -6.58
N PRO A 353 -3.13 -3.01 -7.50
CA PRO A 353 -2.48 -3.16 -8.78
C PRO A 353 -0.97 -3.04 -8.65
N LYS A 354 -0.25 -3.85 -9.41
CA LYS A 354 1.21 -3.85 -9.52
C LYS A 354 1.62 -4.00 -10.97
N CYS A 355 2.78 -3.49 -11.32
CA CYS A 355 3.52 -3.85 -12.52
C CYS A 355 4.89 -4.41 -12.12
N ASP A 356 5.69 -4.75 -13.10
CA ASP A 356 7.12 -5.00 -12.90
C ASP A 356 7.82 -3.69 -12.51
N ASP A 357 8.39 -3.60 -11.31
CA ASP A 357 8.98 -2.36 -10.76
C ASP A 357 10.10 -1.80 -11.66
N ARG A 358 10.72 -2.61 -12.53
CA ARG A 358 11.71 -2.15 -13.54
C ARG A 358 11.09 -1.26 -14.61
N TYR A 359 9.76 -1.30 -14.75
CA TYR A 359 8.96 -0.49 -15.69
C TYR A 359 8.22 0.66 -15.00
N LEU A 360 8.57 0.97 -13.77
CA LEU A 360 8.01 2.15 -13.10
C LEU A 360 8.27 3.42 -13.92
N GLY A 361 7.21 4.15 -14.22
CA GLY A 361 7.28 5.40 -14.97
C GLY A 361 7.40 5.27 -16.48
N LYS A 362 7.46 4.05 -17.02
CA LYS A 362 7.66 3.74 -18.44
C LYS A 362 6.43 3.09 -19.07
N PRO A 363 6.32 3.09 -20.40
CA PRO A 363 5.38 2.21 -21.08
C PRO A 363 5.61 0.75 -20.65
N TYR A 364 4.53 0.04 -20.35
CA TYR A 364 4.55 -1.31 -19.84
C TYR A 364 3.40 -2.11 -20.46
N ARG A 365 3.49 -3.41 -20.38
CA ARG A 365 2.52 -4.32 -20.97
C ARG A 365 1.69 -5.08 -19.93
N TYR A 366 2.27 -5.49 -18.81
CA TYR A 366 1.61 -6.37 -17.87
C TYR A 366 1.32 -5.68 -16.54
N GLY A 367 0.03 -5.72 -16.16
CA GLY A 367 -0.42 -5.35 -14.81
C GLY A 367 -0.88 -6.60 -14.05
N TYR A 368 -0.57 -6.64 -12.75
CA TYR A 368 -0.97 -7.71 -11.84
C TYR A 368 -1.86 -7.10 -10.75
N MET A 369 -2.90 -7.82 -10.31
CA MET A 369 -3.87 -7.24 -9.38
C MET A 369 -4.68 -8.31 -8.68
N ILE A 370 -5.37 -7.92 -7.63
CA ILE A 370 -6.47 -8.70 -7.07
C ILE A 370 -7.72 -8.42 -7.89
N CYS A 371 -8.36 -9.47 -8.40
CA CYS A 371 -9.61 -9.39 -9.14
C CYS A 371 -10.76 -9.94 -8.31
N ARG A 372 -11.95 -9.34 -8.47
CA ARG A 372 -13.23 -9.84 -7.95
C ARG A 372 -14.23 -9.90 -9.08
N THR A 373 -14.77 -11.07 -9.34
CA THR A 373 -15.86 -11.23 -10.31
C THR A 373 -17.18 -10.82 -9.67
N GLU A 374 -17.95 -9.95 -10.32
CA GLU A 374 -19.20 -9.39 -9.79
C GLU A 374 -20.35 -10.41 -9.64
N ASN A 375 -20.20 -11.63 -10.14
CA ASN A 375 -21.28 -12.60 -10.31
C ASN A 375 -21.54 -13.52 -9.11
N THR A 376 -21.13 -13.16 -7.90
CA THR A 376 -21.56 -13.90 -6.70
C THR A 376 -22.45 -13.01 -5.85
N ALA A 377 -23.75 -13.21 -5.97
CA ALA A 377 -24.81 -12.50 -5.22
C ALA A 377 -24.81 -12.79 -3.69
N ALA A 378 -23.97 -13.71 -3.23
CA ALA A 378 -23.79 -14.02 -1.82
C ALA A 378 -22.48 -13.43 -1.31
N ALA A 379 -22.55 -12.65 -0.23
CA ALA A 379 -21.37 -12.10 0.46
C ALA A 379 -20.41 -13.21 0.98
N GLU A 380 -20.85 -14.45 1.01
CA GLU A 380 -20.13 -15.63 1.48
C GLU A 380 -19.27 -16.31 0.40
N GLU A 381 -19.51 -16.02 -0.89
CA GLU A 381 -18.79 -16.64 -2.03
C GLU A 381 -17.90 -15.66 -2.79
N ARG A 382 -17.34 -14.65 -2.14
CA ARG A 382 -16.40 -13.75 -2.80
C ARG A 382 -15.14 -14.51 -3.22
N SER A 383 -15.13 -15.02 -4.44
CA SER A 383 -13.91 -15.56 -5.03
C SER A 383 -12.98 -14.41 -5.40
N CYS A 384 -11.91 -14.24 -4.61
CA CYS A 384 -10.79 -13.41 -4.99
C CYS A 384 -9.87 -14.20 -5.93
N ALA A 385 -9.33 -13.53 -6.94
CA ALA A 385 -8.37 -14.10 -7.88
C ALA A 385 -7.16 -13.18 -8.03
N ILE A 386 -6.03 -13.75 -8.41
CA ILE A 386 -4.90 -12.98 -8.94
C ILE A 386 -5.10 -12.85 -10.44
N GLY A 387 -5.09 -11.62 -10.93
CA GLY A 387 -5.20 -11.30 -12.35
C GLY A 387 -3.89 -10.82 -12.93
N ARG A 388 -3.61 -11.23 -14.16
CA ARG A 388 -2.62 -10.64 -15.05
C ARG A 388 -3.34 -10.02 -16.24
N TYR A 389 -3.22 -8.71 -16.41
CA TYR A 389 -3.80 -7.98 -17.54
C TYR A 389 -2.72 -7.63 -18.57
N ASP A 390 -2.88 -8.11 -19.79
CA ASP A 390 -2.04 -7.75 -20.96
C ASP A 390 -2.66 -6.51 -21.63
N LEU A 391 -2.06 -5.34 -21.42
CA LEU A 391 -2.55 -4.05 -21.93
C LEU A 391 -2.54 -3.99 -23.47
N LEU A 392 -1.61 -4.69 -24.14
CA LEU A 392 -1.56 -4.69 -25.60
C LEU A 392 -2.64 -5.58 -26.24
N LYS A 393 -2.96 -6.68 -25.57
CA LYS A 393 -3.97 -7.65 -26.07
C LYS A 393 -5.35 -7.41 -25.49
N HIS A 394 -5.49 -6.51 -24.51
CA HIS A 394 -6.71 -6.29 -23.72
C HIS A 394 -7.26 -7.61 -23.16
N LYS A 395 -6.35 -8.45 -22.62
CA LYS A 395 -6.69 -9.78 -22.12
C LYS A 395 -6.37 -9.92 -20.65
N LEU A 396 -7.36 -10.34 -19.87
CA LEU A 396 -7.20 -10.76 -18.49
C LEU A 396 -7.05 -12.28 -18.41
N SER A 397 -5.99 -12.76 -17.76
CA SER A 397 -5.83 -14.14 -17.29
C SER A 397 -5.93 -14.14 -15.76
N THR A 398 -6.58 -15.14 -15.17
CA THR A 398 -6.79 -15.18 -13.72
C THR A 398 -6.51 -16.56 -13.13
N TRP A 399 -6.08 -16.56 -11.88
CA TRP A 399 -6.02 -17.72 -11.01
C TRP A 399 -6.77 -17.45 -9.71
N SER A 400 -7.65 -18.39 -9.31
CA SER A 400 -8.34 -18.34 -8.01
C SER A 400 -7.88 -19.48 -7.12
N PRO A 401 -7.58 -19.22 -5.84
CA PRO A 401 -7.26 -20.26 -4.87
C PRO A 401 -8.45 -21.09 -4.42
N GLY A 402 -9.66 -20.81 -4.93
CA GLY A 402 -10.92 -21.47 -4.59
C GLY A 402 -11.81 -20.63 -3.66
N ALA A 403 -12.98 -21.19 -3.34
CA ALA A 403 -13.95 -20.54 -2.45
C ALA A 403 -13.39 -20.38 -1.02
N ASN A 404 -13.89 -19.39 -0.31
CA ASN A 404 -13.48 -19.06 1.06
C ASN A 404 -11.96 -18.86 1.22
N CYS A 405 -11.31 -18.32 0.19
CA CYS A 405 -9.91 -17.91 0.23
C CYS A 405 -9.80 -16.42 0.00
N GLY A 406 -8.90 -15.76 0.73
CA GLY A 406 -8.46 -14.40 0.49
C GLY A 406 -7.08 -14.40 -0.17
N VAL A 407 -6.86 -13.49 -1.10
CA VAL A 407 -5.52 -13.24 -1.68
C VAL A 407 -5.03 -11.86 -1.28
N HIS A 408 -3.72 -11.71 -1.11
CA HIS A 408 -3.07 -10.43 -0.83
C HIS A 408 -2.45 -9.87 -2.09
N GLU A 409 -1.97 -8.63 -2.04
CA GLU A 409 -1.27 -7.97 -3.14
C GLU A 409 -0.21 -8.89 -3.76
N PRO A 410 -0.21 -9.13 -5.08
CA PRO A 410 0.85 -9.89 -5.74
C PRO A 410 2.14 -9.05 -5.80
N VAL A 411 3.28 -9.68 -5.56
CA VAL A 411 4.60 -9.05 -5.74
C VAL A 411 5.31 -9.75 -6.88
N PHE A 412 5.65 -9.00 -7.93
CA PHE A 412 6.39 -9.52 -9.07
C PHE A 412 7.88 -9.66 -8.74
N VAL A 413 8.47 -10.77 -9.13
CA VAL A 413 9.91 -11.05 -9.02
C VAL A 413 10.42 -11.50 -10.38
N PRO A 414 11.34 -10.76 -11.02
CA PRO A 414 11.91 -11.19 -12.30
C PRO A 414 12.67 -12.51 -12.14
N ARG A 415 12.61 -13.39 -13.14
CA ARG A 415 13.30 -14.69 -13.13
C ARG A 415 14.82 -14.52 -13.03
N ARG A 416 15.31 -13.45 -13.63
CA ARG A 416 16.69 -12.95 -13.54
C ARG A 416 16.68 -11.44 -13.80
N PRO A 417 17.73 -10.69 -13.44
CA PRO A 417 17.76 -9.23 -13.62
C PRO A 417 17.39 -8.76 -15.03
N GLU A 418 17.94 -9.44 -16.07
CA GLU A 418 17.75 -9.07 -17.49
C GLU A 418 16.53 -9.76 -18.15
N ALA A 419 15.67 -10.42 -17.38
CA ALA A 419 14.50 -11.09 -17.91
C ALA A 419 13.57 -10.08 -18.62
N ALA A 420 12.90 -10.51 -19.69
CA ALA A 420 11.89 -9.69 -20.36
C ALA A 420 10.76 -9.31 -19.39
N GLU A 421 10.03 -8.26 -19.69
CA GLU A 421 8.86 -7.86 -18.92
C GLU A 421 7.87 -9.02 -18.76
N GLY A 422 7.49 -9.29 -17.52
CA GLY A 422 6.56 -10.37 -17.18
C GLY A 422 7.21 -11.76 -17.10
N ASP A 423 8.48 -11.94 -17.49
CA ASP A 423 9.21 -13.20 -17.27
C ASP A 423 9.70 -13.26 -15.83
N GLY A 424 8.91 -13.94 -14.98
CA GLY A 424 9.18 -14.00 -13.56
C GLY A 424 8.10 -14.72 -12.78
N TYR A 425 8.02 -14.40 -11.52
CA TYR A 425 7.14 -15.02 -10.54
C TYR A 425 6.24 -13.98 -9.88
N LEU A 426 5.04 -14.40 -9.47
CA LEU A 426 4.22 -13.66 -8.52
C LEU A 426 4.25 -14.37 -7.18
N LEU A 427 4.69 -13.66 -6.15
CA LEU A 427 4.62 -14.11 -4.76
C LEU A 427 3.33 -13.58 -4.14
N VAL A 428 2.47 -14.49 -3.66
CA VAL A 428 1.13 -14.16 -3.18
C VAL A 428 0.87 -14.85 -1.85
N LEU A 429 0.48 -14.09 -0.83
CA LEU A 429 -0.11 -14.70 0.37
C LEU A 429 -1.57 -15.06 0.10
N VAL A 430 -1.95 -16.27 0.51
CA VAL A 430 -3.31 -16.80 0.39
C VAL A 430 -3.84 -17.20 1.76
N ASN A 431 -4.97 -16.64 2.14
CA ASN A 431 -5.68 -16.99 3.36
C ASN A 431 -6.70 -18.08 3.08
N ARG A 432 -6.49 -19.28 3.64
CA ARG A 432 -7.40 -20.42 3.60
C ARG A 432 -8.37 -20.34 4.79
N VAL A 433 -9.43 -19.53 4.66
CA VAL A 433 -10.30 -19.16 5.79
C VAL A 433 -10.93 -20.39 6.48
N ALA A 434 -11.47 -21.32 5.69
CA ALA A 434 -12.07 -22.55 6.23
C ALA A 434 -11.08 -23.45 6.98
N GLN A 435 -9.77 -23.34 6.67
CA GLN A 435 -8.72 -24.14 7.29
C GLN A 435 -7.98 -23.38 8.41
N ASN A 436 -8.36 -22.12 8.66
CA ASN A 436 -7.68 -21.20 9.58
C ASN A 436 -6.15 -21.17 9.35
N ARG A 437 -5.72 -21.12 8.07
CA ARG A 437 -4.35 -21.27 7.62
C ARG A 437 -4.02 -20.22 6.56
N SER A 438 -2.76 -19.82 6.48
CA SER A 438 -2.21 -19.03 5.36
C SER A 438 -1.13 -19.80 4.64
N ASP A 439 -1.00 -19.54 3.34
CA ASP A 439 0.03 -20.10 2.48
C ASP A 439 0.77 -18.98 1.75
N LEU A 440 2.04 -19.19 1.44
CA LEU A 440 2.76 -18.43 0.44
C LEU A 440 2.71 -19.20 -0.88
N VAL A 441 2.14 -18.60 -1.90
CA VAL A 441 1.96 -19.20 -3.23
C VAL A 441 2.89 -18.51 -4.21
N ILE A 442 3.53 -19.30 -5.06
CA ILE A 442 4.39 -18.85 -6.16
C ILE A 442 3.68 -19.22 -7.46
N LEU A 443 3.37 -18.21 -8.28
CA LEU A 443 2.81 -18.39 -9.63
C LEU A 443 3.86 -18.02 -10.67
N ASP A 444 3.79 -18.62 -11.87
CA ASP A 444 4.46 -18.07 -13.06
C ASP A 444 3.70 -16.81 -13.51
N ALA A 445 4.40 -15.68 -13.58
CA ALA A 445 3.78 -14.41 -13.93
C ALA A 445 3.30 -14.35 -15.38
N GLN A 446 3.80 -15.22 -16.28
CA GLN A 446 3.36 -15.32 -17.67
C GLN A 446 2.14 -16.23 -17.85
N TYR A 447 1.94 -17.18 -16.93
CA TYR A 447 0.94 -18.25 -17.03
C TYR A 447 0.15 -18.40 -15.73
N VAL A 448 -0.35 -17.28 -15.18
CA VAL A 448 -1.07 -17.28 -13.90
C VAL A 448 -2.24 -18.26 -13.87
N GLU A 449 -2.89 -18.48 -15.01
CA GLU A 449 -4.02 -19.41 -15.17
C GLU A 449 -3.65 -20.88 -14.96
N GLU A 450 -2.38 -21.26 -15.07
CA GLU A 450 -1.90 -22.63 -14.82
C GLU A 450 -1.82 -22.95 -13.31
N GLY A 451 -1.90 -21.91 -12.46
CA GLY A 451 -1.90 -22.08 -11.01
C GLY A 451 -0.50 -22.16 -10.39
N PRO A 452 -0.39 -22.63 -9.15
CA PRO A 452 0.84 -22.55 -8.38
C PRO A 452 1.97 -23.44 -8.91
N ILE A 453 3.16 -22.84 -9.10
CA ILE A 453 4.44 -23.57 -9.23
C ILE A 453 4.80 -24.20 -7.89
N ALA A 454 4.60 -23.47 -6.80
CA ALA A 454 4.82 -23.94 -5.44
C ALA A 454 3.83 -23.34 -4.46
N THR A 455 3.52 -24.08 -3.41
CA THR A 455 2.71 -23.64 -2.26
C THR A 455 3.44 -24.01 -0.98
N LEU A 456 3.76 -23.02 -0.18
CA LEU A 456 4.42 -23.14 1.12
C LEU A 456 3.41 -22.81 2.22
N LYS A 457 3.25 -23.71 3.18
CA LYS A 457 2.32 -23.56 4.30
C LYS A 457 2.96 -22.74 5.42
N LEU A 458 2.24 -21.74 5.90
CA LEU A 458 2.68 -20.94 7.03
C LEU A 458 2.35 -21.64 8.36
N PRO A 459 3.15 -21.44 9.41
CA PRO A 459 2.95 -22.04 10.73
C PRO A 459 1.73 -21.46 11.45
N ILE A 460 1.33 -20.25 11.07
CA ILE A 460 0.20 -19.50 11.64
C ILE A 460 -0.65 -18.93 10.50
N ARG A 461 -1.91 -18.62 10.77
CA ARG A 461 -2.65 -17.75 9.86
C ARG A 461 -2.05 -16.35 9.89
N VAL A 462 -2.12 -15.61 8.79
CA VAL A 462 -1.70 -14.22 8.69
C VAL A 462 -2.93 -13.36 8.46
N ARG A 463 -3.13 -12.32 9.27
CA ARG A 463 -4.17 -11.32 8.99
C ARG A 463 -3.87 -10.64 7.66
N THR A 464 -4.87 -9.99 7.08
CA THR A 464 -4.68 -9.29 5.80
C THR A 464 -3.50 -8.32 5.90
N THR A 465 -2.45 -8.57 5.11
CA THR A 465 -1.35 -7.63 4.90
C THR A 465 -1.72 -6.68 3.77
N PHE A 466 -1.13 -5.48 3.79
CA PHE A 466 -1.33 -4.51 2.72
C PHE A 466 -0.24 -4.66 1.67
N HIS A 467 0.87 -3.94 1.82
CA HIS A 467 1.91 -3.85 0.82
C HIS A 467 3.22 -4.46 1.28
N GLY A 468 4.12 -4.57 0.34
CA GLY A 468 5.47 -5.03 0.58
C GLY A 468 6.28 -5.03 -0.70
N MET A 469 7.53 -5.51 -0.60
CA MET A 469 8.41 -5.60 -1.73
C MET A 469 9.32 -6.82 -1.67
N TRP A 470 9.81 -7.21 -2.82
CA TRP A 470 10.92 -8.14 -2.95
C TRP A 470 12.25 -7.39 -2.94
N VAL A 471 13.21 -7.90 -2.17
CA VAL A 471 14.59 -7.40 -2.17
C VAL A 471 15.53 -8.56 -2.52
N PRO A 472 16.25 -8.50 -3.65
CA PRO A 472 17.25 -9.51 -4.02
C PRO A 472 18.34 -9.64 -2.95
N GLU A 473 18.93 -10.82 -2.80
CA GLU A 473 19.93 -11.11 -1.77
C GLU A 473 21.19 -10.25 -1.93
N ASP A 474 21.66 -10.05 -3.15
CA ASP A 474 22.82 -9.20 -3.44
C ASP A 474 22.57 -7.74 -3.04
N VAL A 475 21.33 -7.22 -3.26
CA VAL A 475 20.93 -5.87 -2.84
C VAL A 475 20.91 -5.75 -1.31
N LEU A 476 20.39 -6.77 -0.62
CA LEU A 476 20.42 -6.83 0.86
C LEU A 476 21.86 -6.84 1.41
N ARG A 477 22.81 -7.41 0.69
CA ARG A 477 24.23 -7.48 1.08
C ARG A 477 25.08 -6.31 0.61
N GLY A 478 24.45 -5.22 0.19
CA GLY A 478 25.12 -3.96 -0.19
C GLY A 478 25.32 -3.77 -1.68
N GLY A 479 24.75 -4.65 -2.52
CA GLY A 479 24.64 -4.46 -3.95
C GLY A 479 23.65 -3.35 -4.32
N ARG A 480 23.56 -3.06 -5.61
CA ARG A 480 22.52 -2.19 -6.17
C ARG A 480 21.57 -3.01 -7.02
N TYR A 481 20.33 -2.54 -7.16
CA TYR A 481 19.45 -3.12 -8.16
C TYR A 481 20.14 -3.05 -9.54
N SER A 482 20.25 -4.18 -10.22
CA SER A 482 20.80 -4.31 -11.57
C SER A 482 19.73 -4.91 -12.49
N PHE A 483 19.64 -4.40 -13.73
CA PHE A 483 18.64 -4.79 -14.72
C PHE A 483 19.24 -4.88 -16.10
#